data_c1eee91d6fe848d007ad23bcd3cf754c
#
_entry.id   c1eee91d6fe848d007ad23bcd3cf754c
#
_cell.length_a   1.000
_cell.length_b   1.000
_cell.length_c   1.000
_cell.angle_alpha   90.00
_cell.angle_beta   90.00
_cell.angle_gamma   90.00
#
_symmetry.space_group_name_H-M   'P 1'
#
loop_
_entity.id
_entity.type
_entity.pdbx_description
1 polymer ?
#
loop_
_entity_poly.entity_id
_entity_poly.type
_entity_poly.pdbx_seq_one_letter_code
_entity_poly.pdbx_strand_id
1 'polypeptide(L)'
;MTTDYLFHAGEATVLARDGQFTDAMPEILIGRTSGPVGQAFANLMAQSKGHTAMFAIRACNQLVRPATMLVPKVTLKDGANIELFGGVVQSATADAVVDCLIDGTIPKAIANELCIISLVWIDPRCAKDPNLDKKDMYRTNYEATKLALKRALNNEPSVEELIANRHKIKHDMDDWS
;
A
#
# COMPACT_ATOMS: atom_id res chain seq x y z
N MET A 1 -0.58 -26.33 -9.16
CA MET A 1 0.00 -25.96 -7.84
C MET A 1 -1.01 -25.06 -7.15
N THR A 2 -1.54 -25.44 -6.00
CA THR A 2 -2.35 -24.53 -5.19
C THR A 2 -1.44 -23.44 -4.68
N THR A 3 -1.64 -22.21 -5.12
CA THR A 3 -0.89 -21.05 -4.62
C THR A 3 -1.16 -20.97 -3.11
N ASP A 4 -0.13 -21.20 -2.32
CA ASP A 4 -0.23 -21.01 -0.88
C ASP A 4 -0.06 -19.52 -0.59
N TYR A 5 -1.17 -18.85 -0.27
CA TYR A 5 -1.18 -17.43 0.07
C TYR A 5 -0.65 -17.17 1.49
N LEU A 6 0.47 -17.80 1.86
CA LEU A 6 1.02 -17.70 3.20
C LEU A 6 1.62 -16.32 3.46
N PHE A 7 2.47 -15.87 2.53
CA PHE A 7 3.19 -14.60 2.64
C PHE A 7 3.59 -14.12 1.26
N HIS A 8 3.10 -12.96 0.85
CA HIS A 8 3.49 -12.27 -0.37
C HIS A 8 3.84 -10.83 -0.06
N ALA A 9 4.95 -10.35 -0.60
CA ALA A 9 5.41 -8.98 -0.43
C ALA A 9 5.57 -8.31 -1.80
N GLY A 10 5.19 -7.05 -1.89
CA GLY A 10 5.35 -6.25 -3.10
C GLY A 10 5.45 -4.78 -2.78
N GLU A 11 6.12 -4.05 -3.64
CA GLU A 11 6.22 -2.61 -3.59
C GLU A 11 5.99 -2.02 -4.98
N ALA A 12 5.65 -0.76 -5.03
CA ALA A 12 5.58 -0.01 -6.27
C ALA A 12 5.78 1.48 -6.00
N THR A 13 6.35 2.17 -6.98
CA THR A 13 6.46 3.64 -6.96
C THR A 13 5.69 4.22 -8.12
N VAL A 14 4.82 5.19 -7.84
CA VAL A 14 4.15 6.02 -8.84
C VAL A 14 4.46 7.48 -8.54
N LEU A 15 5.08 8.13 -9.52
CA LEU A 15 5.52 9.50 -9.37
C LEU A 15 4.35 10.50 -9.49
N ALA A 16 4.47 11.57 -8.73
CA ALA A 16 3.61 12.74 -8.80
C ALA A 16 3.68 13.41 -10.18
N ARG A 17 2.71 14.23 -10.50
CA ARG A 17 2.81 15.19 -11.61
C ARG A 17 3.81 16.29 -11.26
N ASP A 18 4.31 16.93 -12.31
CA ASP A 18 5.26 18.04 -12.16
C ASP A 18 4.75 19.09 -11.16
N GLY A 19 5.62 19.47 -10.23
CA GLY A 19 5.34 20.46 -9.19
C GLY A 19 4.51 19.96 -8.01
N GLN A 20 4.16 18.67 -7.93
CA GLN A 20 3.48 18.04 -6.80
C GLN A 20 4.45 17.17 -5.97
N PHE A 21 4.12 16.92 -4.72
CA PHE A 21 4.84 16.04 -3.78
C PHE A 21 4.03 14.79 -3.43
N THR A 22 3.17 14.37 -4.35
CA THR A 22 2.17 13.30 -4.16
C THR A 22 2.66 11.93 -4.59
N ASP A 23 3.97 11.73 -4.70
CA ASP A 23 4.55 10.41 -4.97
C ASP A 23 4.03 9.36 -3.99
N ALA A 24 3.73 8.18 -4.48
CA ALA A 24 3.27 7.07 -3.66
C ALA A 24 4.19 5.87 -3.79
N MET A 25 4.60 5.33 -2.65
CA MET A 25 5.51 4.18 -2.53
C MET A 25 4.99 3.20 -1.46
N PRO A 26 3.83 2.56 -1.68
CA PRO A 26 3.33 1.56 -0.75
C PRO A 26 4.20 0.30 -0.76
N GLU A 27 4.48 -0.22 0.42
CA GLU A 27 5.00 -1.56 0.64
C GLU A 27 3.86 -2.43 1.17
N ILE A 28 3.59 -3.54 0.52
CA ILE A 28 2.42 -4.36 0.81
C ILE A 28 2.83 -5.77 1.23
N LEU A 29 2.22 -6.23 2.31
CA LEU A 29 2.15 -7.64 2.65
C LEU A 29 0.73 -8.13 2.46
N ILE A 30 0.54 -9.25 1.77
CA ILE A 30 -0.74 -9.94 1.65
C ILE A 30 -0.57 -11.41 1.95
N GLY A 31 -1.47 -11.98 2.74
CA GLY A 31 -1.43 -13.40 3.08
C GLY A 31 -2.63 -13.85 3.87
N ARG A 32 -2.65 -15.14 4.22
CA ARG A 32 -3.76 -15.74 4.98
C ARG A 32 -3.87 -15.13 6.38
N THR A 33 -5.12 -14.93 6.81
CA THR A 33 -5.42 -14.50 8.19
C THR A 33 -4.95 -15.51 9.24
N SER A 34 -4.87 -16.79 8.88
CA SER A 34 -4.32 -17.87 9.73
C SER A 34 -2.80 -18.01 9.65
N GLY A 35 -2.13 -17.20 8.80
CA GLY A 35 -0.69 -17.25 8.55
C GLY A 35 0.08 -16.11 9.24
N PRO A 36 1.38 -15.94 8.89
CA PRO A 36 2.24 -14.92 9.49
C PRO A 36 1.75 -13.48 9.24
N VAL A 37 1.14 -13.20 8.07
CA VAL A 37 0.58 -11.87 7.78
C VAL A 37 -0.62 -11.59 8.68
N GLY A 38 -1.50 -12.59 8.91
CA GLY A 38 -2.63 -12.46 9.83
C GLY A 38 -2.20 -12.24 11.29
N GLN A 39 -1.14 -12.92 11.72
CA GLN A 39 -0.57 -12.70 13.06
C GLN A 39 0.01 -11.28 13.20
N ALA A 40 0.75 -10.80 12.21
CA ALA A 40 1.26 -9.44 12.18
C ALA A 40 0.13 -8.41 12.18
N PHE A 41 -0.92 -8.65 11.40
CA PHE A 41 -2.11 -7.81 11.33
C PHE A 41 -2.81 -7.66 12.69
N ALA A 42 -3.05 -8.78 13.38
CA ALA A 42 -3.65 -8.79 14.71
C ALA A 42 -2.78 -8.06 15.75
N ASN A 43 -1.46 -8.27 15.70
CA ASN A 43 -0.49 -7.60 16.57
C ASN A 43 -0.47 -6.08 16.35
N LEU A 44 -0.48 -5.62 15.09
CA LEU A 44 -0.56 -4.21 14.76
C LEU A 44 -1.83 -3.56 15.35
N MET A 45 -2.97 -4.22 15.22
CA MET A 45 -4.22 -3.73 15.83
C MET A 45 -4.16 -3.65 17.34
N ALA A 46 -3.66 -4.70 18.01
CA ALA A 46 -3.58 -4.76 19.46
C ALA A 46 -2.60 -3.73 20.06
N GLN A 47 -1.58 -3.33 19.29
CA GLN A 47 -0.53 -2.41 19.75
C GLN A 47 -0.70 -0.98 19.22
N SER A 48 -1.70 -0.72 18.38
CA SER A 48 -1.92 0.61 17.81
C SER A 48 -2.26 1.63 18.90
N LYS A 49 -1.55 2.76 18.87
CA LYS A 49 -1.77 3.92 19.73
C LYS A 49 -1.90 5.18 18.89
N GLY A 50 -2.92 5.98 19.15
CA GLY A 50 -3.19 7.20 18.38
C GLY A 50 -3.52 6.87 16.92
N HIS A 51 -3.00 7.65 15.98
CA HIS A 51 -3.26 7.53 14.54
C HIS A 51 -2.15 6.75 13.81
N THR A 52 -1.73 5.61 14.35
CA THR A 52 -0.60 4.84 13.81
C THR A 52 -1.00 3.75 12.81
N ALA A 53 -2.24 3.30 12.86
CA ALA A 53 -2.78 2.35 11.89
C ALA A 53 -4.31 2.51 11.81
N MET A 54 -4.89 2.20 10.66
CA MET A 54 -6.33 2.21 10.48
C MET A 54 -6.77 1.21 9.41
N PHE A 55 -8.01 0.77 9.50
CA PHE A 55 -8.61 -0.03 8.44
C PHE A 55 -8.92 0.82 7.20
N ALA A 56 -8.71 0.24 6.02
CA ALA A 56 -9.25 0.80 4.79
C ALA A 56 -10.75 0.52 4.72
N ILE A 57 -11.54 1.58 4.55
CA ILE A 57 -13.00 1.53 4.39
C ILE A 57 -13.42 2.29 3.14
N ARG A 58 -14.46 1.83 2.46
CA ARG A 58 -15.06 2.54 1.31
C ARG A 58 -15.97 3.69 1.77
N ALA A 59 -16.65 3.49 2.86
CA ALA A 59 -17.56 4.43 3.51
C ALA A 59 -17.80 3.97 4.95
N CYS A 60 -18.56 4.71 5.73
CA CYS A 60 -18.99 4.28 7.07
C CYS A 60 -19.62 2.87 7.00
N ASN A 61 -19.13 1.98 7.85
CA ASN A 61 -19.57 0.58 7.92
C ASN A 61 -19.28 -0.27 6.65
N GLN A 62 -18.40 0.19 5.77
CA GLN A 62 -18.01 -0.49 4.53
C GLN A 62 -16.51 -0.84 4.56
N LEU A 63 -16.14 -1.77 5.44
CA LEU A 63 -14.79 -2.33 5.48
C LEU A 63 -14.48 -3.08 4.18
N VAL A 64 -13.34 -2.80 3.55
CA VAL A 64 -12.92 -3.55 2.35
C VAL A 64 -12.52 -4.99 2.68
N ARG A 65 -12.61 -5.86 1.69
CA ARG A 65 -12.13 -7.24 1.73
C ARG A 65 -11.12 -7.47 0.60
N PRO A 66 -10.01 -8.16 0.85
CA PRO A 66 -9.45 -8.57 2.17
C PRO A 66 -9.39 -7.42 3.16
N ALA A 67 -9.48 -7.73 4.47
CA ALA A 67 -9.28 -6.70 5.50
C ALA A 67 -7.91 -6.06 5.30
N THR A 68 -7.89 -4.76 5.11
CA THR A 68 -6.67 -4.01 4.77
C THR A 68 -6.37 -3.00 5.85
N MET A 69 -5.14 -3.01 6.34
CA MET A 69 -4.64 -2.06 7.32
C MET A 69 -3.61 -1.14 6.66
N LEU A 70 -3.83 0.17 6.79
CA LEU A 70 -2.84 1.18 6.44
C LEU A 70 -1.99 1.49 7.66
N VAL A 71 -0.67 1.53 7.45
CA VAL A 71 0.32 1.90 8.45
C VAL A 71 1.17 3.03 7.89
N PRO A 72 1.20 4.21 8.53
CA PRO A 72 2.02 5.32 8.03
C PRO A 72 3.51 5.04 8.27
N LYS A 73 4.33 5.25 7.25
CA LYS A 73 5.81 5.20 7.33
C LYS A 73 6.41 6.52 7.87
N VAL A 74 5.57 7.54 8.06
CA VAL A 74 5.95 8.83 8.61
C VAL A 74 5.13 9.13 9.86
N THR A 75 5.69 9.92 10.76
CA THR A 75 4.94 10.36 11.94
C THR A 75 3.87 11.37 11.54
N LEU A 76 2.60 11.05 11.77
CA LEU A 76 1.49 11.96 11.57
C LEU A 76 1.43 12.95 12.75
N LYS A 77 1.92 14.17 12.55
CA LYS A 77 2.13 15.15 13.64
C LYS A 77 0.96 16.08 13.88
N ASP A 78 0.09 16.25 12.89
CA ASP A 78 -0.99 17.26 12.93
C ASP A 78 -2.25 16.78 12.20
N GLY A 79 -3.33 17.54 12.36
CA GLY A 79 -4.63 17.21 11.76
C GLY A 79 -4.59 17.13 10.24
N ALA A 80 -3.81 17.99 9.57
CA ALA A 80 -3.74 18.00 8.12
C ALA A 80 -3.09 16.70 7.58
N ASN A 81 -2.01 16.22 8.21
CA ASN A 81 -1.42 14.92 7.85
C ASN A 81 -2.40 13.75 8.09
N ILE A 82 -3.15 13.80 9.21
CA ILE A 82 -4.15 12.77 9.54
C ILE A 82 -5.28 12.77 8.52
N GLU A 83 -5.76 13.94 8.09
CA GLU A 83 -6.81 14.08 7.07
C GLU A 83 -6.37 13.55 5.70
N LEU A 84 -5.13 13.79 5.30
CA LEU A 84 -4.61 13.24 4.04
C LEU A 84 -4.50 11.71 4.11
N PHE A 85 -3.93 11.18 5.18
CA PHE A 85 -3.76 9.75 5.38
C PHE A 85 -5.10 9.01 5.52
N GLY A 86 -5.98 9.47 6.41
CA GLY A 86 -7.29 8.86 6.66
C GLY A 86 -8.36 9.23 5.63
N GLY A 87 -8.10 10.20 4.76
CA GLY A 87 -9.00 10.64 3.69
C GLY A 87 -8.56 10.12 2.33
N VAL A 88 -7.80 10.93 1.60
CA VAL A 88 -7.44 10.67 0.19
C VAL A 88 -6.68 9.35 0.03
N VAL A 89 -5.65 9.12 0.85
CA VAL A 89 -4.80 7.93 0.75
C VAL A 89 -5.57 6.67 1.11
N GLN A 90 -6.34 6.71 2.20
CA GLN A 90 -7.20 5.59 2.60
C GLN A 90 -8.22 5.26 1.51
N SER A 91 -8.90 6.28 0.95
CA SER A 91 -9.89 6.09 -0.11
C SER A 91 -9.27 5.45 -1.37
N ALA A 92 -8.11 5.97 -1.81
CA ALA A 92 -7.37 5.42 -2.95
C ALA A 92 -6.98 3.96 -2.73
N THR A 93 -6.46 3.62 -1.54
CA THR A 93 -6.11 2.24 -1.19
C THR A 93 -7.34 1.33 -1.15
N ALA A 94 -8.45 1.80 -0.57
CA ALA A 94 -9.69 1.03 -0.50
C ALA A 94 -10.24 0.70 -1.89
N ASP A 95 -10.25 1.68 -2.80
CA ASP A 95 -10.68 1.51 -4.17
C ASP A 95 -9.77 0.57 -4.95
N ALA A 96 -8.45 0.71 -4.79
CA ALA A 96 -7.47 -0.17 -5.41
C ALA A 96 -7.66 -1.65 -5.01
N VAL A 97 -7.91 -1.92 -3.73
CA VAL A 97 -8.17 -3.29 -3.23
C VAL A 97 -9.45 -3.87 -3.84
N VAL A 98 -10.53 -3.08 -3.91
CA VAL A 98 -11.79 -3.52 -4.51
C VAL A 98 -11.61 -3.80 -6.00
N ASP A 99 -10.88 -2.94 -6.72
CA ASP A 99 -10.64 -3.13 -8.14
C ASP A 99 -9.71 -4.32 -8.42
N CYS A 100 -8.78 -4.64 -7.53
CA CYS A 100 -8.00 -5.89 -7.60
C CYS A 100 -8.86 -7.14 -7.40
N LEU A 101 -9.98 -7.07 -6.68
CA LEU A 101 -10.97 -8.14 -6.66
C LEU A 101 -11.75 -8.21 -7.97
N ILE A 102 -12.13 -7.06 -8.53
CA ILE A 102 -12.92 -6.99 -9.75
C ILE A 102 -12.15 -7.57 -10.94
N ASP A 103 -10.87 -7.19 -11.09
CA ASP A 103 -10.02 -7.64 -12.19
C ASP A 103 -9.38 -9.03 -11.97
N GLY A 104 -9.58 -9.63 -10.78
CA GLY A 104 -9.11 -10.98 -10.47
C GLY A 104 -7.66 -11.05 -9.97
N THR A 105 -6.97 -9.93 -9.80
CA THR A 105 -5.64 -9.88 -9.15
C THR A 105 -5.70 -10.53 -7.76
N ILE A 106 -6.72 -10.20 -6.98
CA ILE A 106 -7.02 -10.88 -5.71
C ILE A 106 -8.15 -11.89 -5.94
N PRO A 107 -7.95 -13.20 -5.60
CA PRO A 107 -8.99 -14.20 -5.80
C PRO A 107 -10.21 -13.96 -4.92
N LYS A 108 -11.36 -13.71 -5.52
CA LYS A 108 -12.63 -13.46 -4.80
C LYS A 108 -13.01 -14.58 -3.84
N ALA A 109 -12.76 -15.83 -4.24
CA ALA A 109 -13.20 -17.01 -3.48
C ALA A 109 -12.57 -17.08 -2.08
N ILE A 110 -11.38 -16.55 -1.90
CA ILE A 110 -10.64 -16.58 -0.63
C ILE A 110 -10.41 -15.18 -0.02
N ALA A 111 -11.05 -14.15 -0.55
CA ALA A 111 -10.82 -12.77 -0.10
C ALA A 111 -11.05 -12.56 1.41
N ASN A 112 -12.00 -13.30 2.01
CA ASN A 112 -12.24 -13.26 3.45
C ASN A 112 -11.21 -14.03 4.29
N GLU A 113 -10.41 -14.87 3.64
CA GLU A 113 -9.33 -15.64 4.29
C GLU A 113 -7.99 -14.91 4.23
N LEU A 114 -7.92 -13.81 3.49
CA LEU A 114 -6.73 -12.98 3.32
C LEU A 114 -6.82 -11.70 4.16
N CYS A 115 -5.66 -11.14 4.47
CA CYS A 115 -5.51 -9.78 4.98
C CYS A 115 -4.33 -9.08 4.30
N ILE A 116 -4.38 -7.75 4.31
CA ILE A 116 -3.39 -6.87 3.68
C ILE A 116 -2.87 -5.89 4.72
N ILE A 117 -1.55 -5.71 4.78
CA ILE A 117 -0.88 -4.62 5.49
C ILE A 117 -0.23 -3.76 4.43
N SER A 118 -0.60 -2.49 4.37
CA SER A 118 -0.04 -1.50 3.45
C SER A 118 0.70 -0.44 4.24
N LEU A 119 2.03 -0.41 4.11
CA LEU A 119 2.86 0.65 4.66
C LEU A 119 2.88 1.79 3.65
N VAL A 120 2.47 2.97 4.09
CA VAL A 120 2.27 4.13 3.22
C VAL A 120 3.18 5.27 3.63
N TRP A 121 3.89 5.82 2.66
CA TRP A 121 4.63 7.06 2.82
C TRP A 121 3.83 8.24 2.27
N ILE A 122 3.86 9.36 2.98
CA ILE A 122 3.30 10.63 2.53
C ILE A 122 4.38 11.68 2.74
N ASP A 123 4.69 12.46 1.72
CA ASP A 123 5.62 13.57 1.85
C ASP A 123 5.07 14.59 2.87
N PRO A 124 5.84 14.92 3.92
CA PRO A 124 5.39 15.88 4.93
C PRO A 124 5.06 17.28 4.38
N ARG A 125 5.56 17.62 3.19
CA ARG A 125 5.25 18.88 2.51
C ARG A 125 3.78 18.95 2.06
N CYS A 126 3.16 17.82 1.73
CA CYS A 126 1.78 17.76 1.26
C CYS A 126 0.80 18.43 2.22
N ALA A 127 0.96 18.23 3.53
CA ALA A 127 0.06 18.81 4.53
C ALA A 127 0.14 20.33 4.64
N LYS A 128 1.19 20.96 4.09
CA LYS A 128 1.45 22.39 4.15
C LYS A 128 1.36 23.07 2.79
N ASP A 129 1.19 22.30 1.72
CA ASP A 129 1.11 22.82 0.37
C ASP A 129 -0.29 23.39 0.06
N PRO A 130 -0.43 24.71 -0.13
CA PRO A 130 -1.72 25.30 -0.46
C PRO A 130 -2.20 24.93 -1.88
N ASN A 131 -1.31 24.41 -2.73
CA ASN A 131 -1.58 24.00 -4.10
C ASN A 131 -1.64 22.46 -4.26
N LEU A 132 -1.77 21.73 -3.15
CA LEU A 132 -1.85 20.26 -3.17
C LEU A 132 -2.97 19.76 -4.09
N ASP A 133 -2.61 19.01 -5.12
CA ASP A 133 -3.56 18.29 -5.96
C ASP A 133 -3.96 16.95 -5.32
N LYS A 134 -5.08 16.97 -4.57
CA LYS A 134 -5.63 15.76 -3.95
C LYS A 134 -6.06 14.71 -4.97
N LYS A 135 -6.36 15.09 -6.22
CA LYS A 135 -6.67 14.13 -7.29
C LYS A 135 -5.41 13.40 -7.74
N ASP A 136 -4.29 14.11 -7.80
CA ASP A 136 -3.02 13.47 -8.10
C ASP A 136 -2.57 12.57 -6.96
N MET A 137 -2.71 12.98 -5.71
CA MET A 137 -2.45 12.13 -4.54
C MET A 137 -3.31 10.85 -4.55
N TYR A 138 -4.59 10.98 -4.91
CA TYR A 138 -5.47 9.81 -5.07
C TYR A 138 -4.95 8.90 -6.18
N ARG A 139 -4.64 9.44 -7.37
CA ARG A 139 -4.14 8.69 -8.52
C ARG A 139 -2.88 7.91 -8.17
N THR A 140 -1.88 8.58 -7.62
CA THR A 140 -0.60 7.93 -7.30
C THR A 140 -0.77 6.80 -6.30
N ASN A 141 -1.52 7.02 -5.22
CA ASN A 141 -1.77 5.98 -4.21
C ASN A 141 -2.62 4.82 -4.73
N TYR A 142 -3.62 5.10 -5.57
CA TYR A 142 -4.44 4.07 -6.20
C TYR A 142 -3.63 3.19 -7.16
N GLU A 143 -2.91 3.82 -8.10
CA GLU A 143 -2.11 3.11 -9.10
C GLU A 143 -0.96 2.31 -8.44
N ALA A 144 -0.25 2.92 -7.49
CA ALA A 144 0.83 2.27 -6.78
C ALA A 144 0.33 1.07 -5.95
N THR A 145 -0.81 1.20 -5.27
CA THR A 145 -1.40 0.11 -4.50
C THR A 145 -1.79 -1.07 -5.40
N LYS A 146 -2.44 -0.81 -6.54
CA LYS A 146 -2.77 -1.86 -7.52
C LYS A 146 -1.52 -2.56 -8.03
N LEU A 147 -0.50 -1.80 -8.39
CA LEU A 147 0.74 -2.35 -8.91
C LEU A 147 1.48 -3.17 -7.85
N ALA A 148 1.57 -2.67 -6.61
CA ALA A 148 2.22 -3.39 -5.51
C ALA A 148 1.51 -4.71 -5.18
N LEU A 149 0.16 -4.72 -5.17
CA LEU A 149 -0.63 -5.95 -4.98
C LEU A 149 -0.39 -6.97 -6.09
N LYS A 150 -0.37 -6.52 -7.34
CA LYS A 150 -0.08 -7.39 -8.49
C LYS A 150 1.32 -7.99 -8.39
N ARG A 151 2.32 -7.17 -8.10
CA ARG A 151 3.71 -7.61 -7.91
C ARG A 151 3.85 -8.59 -6.75
N ALA A 152 3.21 -8.31 -5.61
CA ALA A 152 3.22 -9.21 -4.46
C ALA A 152 2.70 -10.61 -4.84
N LEU A 153 1.55 -10.68 -5.47
CA LEU A 153 0.90 -11.96 -5.80
C LEU A 153 1.58 -12.71 -6.93
N ASN A 154 2.29 -12.02 -7.82
CA ASN A 154 3.09 -12.63 -8.89
C ASN A 154 4.55 -12.91 -8.49
N ASN A 155 4.99 -12.49 -7.29
CA ASN A 155 6.40 -12.50 -6.87
C ASN A 155 7.31 -11.76 -7.87
N GLU A 156 6.89 -10.55 -8.25
CA GLU A 156 7.64 -9.68 -9.18
C GLU A 156 8.44 -8.61 -8.41
N PRO A 157 9.71 -8.33 -8.83
CA PRO A 157 10.47 -9.07 -9.83
C PRO A 157 10.84 -10.48 -9.34
N SER A 158 11.00 -11.44 -10.26
CA SER A 158 11.47 -12.77 -9.92
C SER A 158 12.94 -12.76 -9.47
N VAL A 159 13.38 -13.82 -8.77
CA VAL A 159 14.78 -13.95 -8.34
C VAL A 159 15.72 -13.95 -9.56
N GLU A 160 15.31 -14.61 -10.65
CA GLU A 160 16.06 -14.68 -11.89
C GLU A 160 16.19 -13.29 -12.55
N GLU A 161 15.12 -12.51 -12.57
CA GLU A 161 15.13 -11.12 -13.06
C GLU A 161 16.06 -10.22 -12.23
N LEU A 162 16.00 -10.33 -10.91
CA LEU A 162 16.88 -9.57 -10.02
C LEU A 162 18.36 -9.90 -10.28
N ILE A 163 18.70 -11.19 -10.42
CA ILE A 163 20.06 -11.65 -10.71
C ILE A 163 20.50 -11.12 -12.08
N ALA A 164 19.69 -11.31 -13.12
CA ALA A 164 20.01 -10.91 -14.48
C ALA A 164 20.18 -9.39 -14.64
N ASN A 165 19.45 -8.60 -13.86
CA ASN A 165 19.45 -7.15 -13.97
C ASN A 165 20.32 -6.43 -12.91
N ARG A 166 20.99 -7.17 -12.02
CA ARG A 166 21.75 -6.61 -10.90
C ARG A 166 22.72 -5.47 -11.29
N HIS A 167 23.35 -5.59 -12.46
CA HIS A 167 24.32 -4.57 -12.94
C HIS A 167 23.69 -3.53 -13.87
N LYS A 168 22.41 -3.68 -14.25
CA LYS A 168 21.71 -2.78 -15.17
C LYS A 168 20.81 -1.78 -14.43
N ILE A 169 20.24 -2.22 -13.29
CA ILE A 169 19.34 -1.41 -12.49
C ILE A 169 20.14 -0.87 -11.31
N LYS A 170 20.19 0.44 -11.19
CA LYS A 170 20.78 1.15 -10.07
C LYS A 170 19.67 1.81 -9.26
N HIS A 171 19.89 1.94 -7.97
CA HIS A 171 19.04 2.76 -7.13
C HIS A 171 19.27 4.24 -7.44
N ASP A 172 18.21 5.04 -7.45
CA ASP A 172 18.32 6.49 -7.76
C ASP A 172 19.22 7.26 -6.80
N MET A 173 19.51 6.67 -5.63
CA MET A 173 20.43 7.23 -4.62
C MET A 173 21.88 6.72 -4.75
N ASP A 174 22.21 6.01 -5.82
CA ASP A 174 23.54 5.39 -6.03
C ASP A 174 24.65 6.38 -6.52
N ASP A 175 24.53 7.65 -6.18
CA ASP A 175 25.51 8.71 -6.52
C ASP A 175 26.70 8.81 -5.55
N TRP A 176 27.13 7.69 -5.00
CA TRP A 176 28.32 7.66 -4.11
C TRP A 176 29.62 7.17 -4.78
N SER A 177 29.70 7.18 -6.09
CA SER A 177 30.91 6.82 -6.84
C SER A 177 31.73 8.03 -7.20
#